data_1e1db072a1992f3ef0439966795664fd
#
_entry.id   1e1db072a1992f3ef0439966795664fd
#
_cell.length_a   1.000
_cell.length_b   1.000
_cell.length_c   1.000
_cell.angle_alpha   90.00
_cell.angle_beta   90.00
_cell.angle_gamma   90.00
#
_symmetry.space_group_name_H-M   'P 1'
#
loop_
_entity.id
_entity.type
_entity.pdbx_description
1 polymer ?
#
loop_
_entity_poly.entity_id
_entity_poly.type
_entity_poly.pdbx_seq_one_letter_code
_entity_poly.pdbx_strand_id
1 'polypeptide(L)'
;MIASFTVENYLSILTPVTFSFEPTGDKSFIDEYTHKVKEGVSLLKVGIIYGANASGKTNLLQALNTLRNILCLPTEDKTRTLDIIPFLLDEESRTRPTRFELSF
;
A
#
# COMPACT_ATOMS: atom_id res chain seq x y z
N MET A 1 10.24 8.84 4.35
CA MET A 1 10.24 7.87 3.22
C MET A 1 9.40 6.65 3.61
N ILE A 2 8.59 6.14 2.71
CA ILE A 2 7.73 4.98 2.99
C ILE A 2 8.58 3.71 3.07
N ALA A 3 8.48 2.98 4.18
CA ALA A 3 9.15 1.70 4.37
C ALA A 3 8.28 0.52 3.93
N SER A 4 7.00 0.55 4.27
CA SER A 4 6.04 -0.47 3.84
C SER A 4 4.62 0.06 3.82
N PHE A 5 3.78 -0.59 3.02
CA PHE A 5 2.35 -0.32 2.93
C PHE A 5 1.58 -1.64 2.92
N THR A 6 0.60 -1.76 3.80
CA THR A 6 -0.29 -2.93 3.87
C THR A 6 -1.72 -2.50 3.63
N VAL A 7 -2.46 -3.30 2.88
CA VAL A 7 -3.89 -3.12 2.62
C VAL A 7 -4.63 -4.45 2.81
N GLU A 8 -5.81 -4.37 3.38
CA GLU A 8 -6.70 -5.51 3.62
C GLU A 8 -8.15 -5.11 3.36
N ASN A 9 -8.92 -6.04 2.83
CA ASN A 9 -10.34 -5.86 2.52
C ASN A 9 -10.62 -4.62 1.68
N TYR A 10 -10.00 -4.56 0.51
CA TYR A 10 -10.13 -3.44 -0.43
C TYR A 10 -10.18 -3.94 -1.87
N LEU A 11 -11.24 -3.64 -2.59
CA LEU A 11 -11.48 -4.06 -3.98
C LEU A 11 -11.26 -5.57 -4.19
N SER A 12 -10.24 -5.97 -4.92
CA SER A 12 -9.89 -7.38 -5.16
C SER A 12 -9.00 -8.01 -4.08
N ILE A 13 -8.63 -7.25 -3.06
CA ILE A 13 -7.72 -7.68 -2.00
C ILE A 13 -8.53 -8.04 -0.76
N LEU A 14 -8.61 -9.33 -0.44
CA LEU A 14 -9.32 -9.84 0.74
C LEU A 14 -8.41 -9.90 1.96
N THR A 15 -7.33 -10.66 1.86
CA THR A 15 -6.34 -10.85 2.94
C THR A 15 -5.27 -9.78 2.90
N PRO A 16 -4.55 -9.51 4.01
CA PRO A 16 -3.52 -8.49 4.02
C PRO A 16 -2.43 -8.71 2.95
N VAL A 17 -2.17 -7.69 2.18
CA VAL A 17 -1.07 -7.62 1.21
C VAL A 17 -0.14 -6.50 1.61
N THR A 18 1.14 -6.82 1.79
CA THR A 18 2.18 -5.86 2.16
C THR A 18 3.14 -5.63 1.00
N PHE A 19 3.34 -4.37 0.65
CA PHE A 19 4.38 -3.92 -0.26
C PHE A 19 5.47 -3.23 0.56
N SER A 20 6.70 -3.79 0.52
CA SER A 20 7.83 -3.30 1.32
C SER A 20 8.94 -2.75 0.45
N PHE A 21 9.54 -1.64 0.88
CA PHE A 21 10.77 -1.08 0.33
C PHE A 21 12.01 -1.48 1.12
N GLU A 22 11.90 -2.40 2.06
CA GLU A 22 13.06 -2.94 2.75
C GLU A 22 13.90 -3.80 1.79
N PRO A 23 15.23 -3.59 1.73
CA PRO A 23 16.08 -4.36 0.84
C PRO A 23 16.12 -5.83 1.28
N THR A 24 16.18 -6.72 0.31
CA THR A 24 16.40 -8.15 0.54
C THR A 24 17.85 -8.43 0.92
N GLY A 25 18.17 -9.69 1.22
CA GLY A 25 19.55 -10.10 1.54
C GLY A 25 20.54 -10.01 0.38
N ASP A 26 20.10 -9.73 -0.83
CA ASP A 26 20.95 -9.46 -1.98
C ASP A 26 21.60 -8.08 -1.84
N LYS A 27 22.93 -8.05 -1.76
CA LYS A 27 23.72 -6.81 -1.61
C LYS A 27 24.22 -6.24 -2.94
N SER A 28 23.83 -6.83 -4.08
CA SER A 28 24.19 -6.33 -5.40
C SER A 28 23.61 -4.93 -5.61
N PHE A 29 24.44 -3.98 -6.03
CA PHE A 29 24.02 -2.59 -6.32
C PHE A 29 23.30 -1.88 -5.16
N ILE A 30 23.57 -2.25 -3.91
CA ILE A 30 22.87 -1.70 -2.74
C ILE A 30 22.99 -0.19 -2.65
N ASP A 31 24.16 0.37 -2.96
CA ASP A 31 24.41 1.81 -2.89
C ASP A 31 23.66 2.60 -3.98
N GLU A 32 23.40 1.96 -5.12
CA GLU A 32 22.68 2.59 -6.24
C GLU A 32 21.17 2.60 -6.02
N TYR A 33 20.62 1.50 -5.50
CA TYR A 33 19.18 1.29 -5.41
C TYR A 33 18.58 1.54 -4.03
N THR A 34 19.41 1.80 -3.03
CA THR A 34 18.93 2.14 -1.69
C THR A 34 19.21 3.58 -1.31
N HIS A 35 18.39 4.09 -0.40
CA HIS A 35 18.60 5.35 0.29
C HIS A 35 18.75 5.08 1.78
N LYS A 36 19.85 5.55 2.37
CA LYS A 36 20.09 5.45 3.82
C LYS A 36 19.20 6.45 4.54
N VAL A 37 18.23 5.97 5.29
CA VAL A 37 17.29 6.81 6.05
C VAL A 37 17.88 7.19 7.40
N LYS A 38 18.49 6.23 8.08
CA LYS A 38 19.22 6.42 9.34
C LYS A 38 20.29 5.34 9.48
N GLU A 39 21.08 5.42 10.52
CA GLU A 39 22.12 4.41 10.78
C GLU A 39 21.50 3.00 10.89
N GLY A 40 22.00 2.08 10.08
CA GLY A 40 21.52 0.70 10.01
C GLY A 40 20.20 0.49 9.23
N VAL A 41 19.57 1.57 8.72
CA VAL A 41 18.30 1.45 7.96
C VAL A 41 18.45 2.06 6.58
N SER A 42 18.29 1.24 5.56
CA SER A 42 18.23 1.65 4.15
C SER A 42 16.95 1.16 3.51
N LEU A 43 16.37 1.96 2.63
CA LEU A 43 15.16 1.61 1.89
C LEU A 43 15.43 1.66 0.38
N LEU A 44 14.73 0.84 -0.37
CA LEU A 44 14.79 0.82 -1.83
C LEU A 44 14.21 2.12 -2.39
N LYS A 45 14.88 2.68 -3.41
CA LYS A 45 14.41 3.90 -4.10
C LYS A 45 13.27 3.63 -5.06
N VAL A 46 13.12 2.38 -5.52
CA VAL A 46 12.13 1.96 -6.50
C VAL A 46 11.67 0.54 -6.22
N GLY A 47 10.41 0.27 -6.45
CA GLY A 47 9.82 -1.06 -6.45
C GLY A 47 9.04 -1.27 -7.74
N ILE A 48 9.07 -2.48 -8.28
CA ILE A 48 8.33 -2.84 -9.48
C ILE A 48 7.30 -3.90 -9.12
N ILE A 49 6.04 -3.64 -9.49
CA ILE A 49 4.95 -4.59 -9.35
C ILE A 49 4.63 -5.15 -10.73
N TYR A 50 4.73 -6.46 -10.86
CA TYR A 50 4.40 -7.15 -12.10
C TYR A 50 3.55 -8.37 -11.84
N GLY A 51 2.83 -8.83 -12.85
CA GLY A 51 1.95 -9.99 -12.77
C GLY A 51 0.99 -10.02 -13.95
N ALA A 52 0.21 -11.09 -14.04
CA ALA A 52 -0.83 -11.24 -15.06
C ALA A 52 -1.89 -10.13 -14.93
N ASN A 53 -2.60 -9.85 -16.04
CA ASN A 53 -3.76 -8.97 -15.99
C ASN A 53 -4.80 -9.51 -15.00
N ALA A 54 -5.51 -8.63 -14.32
CA ALA A 54 -6.47 -8.95 -13.26
C ALA A 54 -5.87 -9.58 -11.98
N SER A 55 -4.55 -9.51 -11.76
CA SER A 55 -3.91 -10.00 -10.53
C SER A 55 -3.95 -9.02 -9.35
N GLY A 56 -4.60 -7.86 -9.51
CA GLY A 56 -4.75 -6.87 -8.44
C GLY A 56 -3.67 -5.79 -8.37
N LYS A 57 -2.75 -5.72 -9.33
CA LYS A 57 -1.68 -4.70 -9.38
C LYS A 57 -2.22 -3.27 -9.28
N THR A 58 -3.20 -2.95 -10.11
CA THR A 58 -3.85 -1.62 -10.14
C THR A 58 -4.54 -1.32 -8.83
N ASN A 59 -5.19 -2.31 -8.21
CA ASN A 59 -5.91 -2.14 -6.95
C ASN A 59 -4.95 -1.84 -5.78
N LEU A 60 -3.75 -2.40 -5.78
CA LEU A 60 -2.72 -2.05 -4.78
C LEU A 60 -2.27 -0.59 -4.92
N LEU A 61 -2.02 -0.12 -6.14
CA LEU A 61 -1.67 1.28 -6.39
C LEU A 61 -2.83 2.22 -6.08
N GLN A 62 -4.05 1.81 -6.38
CA GLN A 62 -5.26 2.58 -6.05
C GLN A 62 -5.46 2.67 -4.53
N ALA A 63 -5.19 1.61 -3.78
CA ALA A 63 -5.24 1.61 -2.32
C ALA A 63 -4.25 2.63 -1.74
N LEU A 64 -3.01 2.65 -2.23
CA LEU A 64 -2.01 3.63 -1.81
C LEU A 64 -2.43 5.07 -2.14
N ASN A 65 -3.00 5.29 -3.32
CA ASN A 65 -3.52 6.61 -3.71
C ASN A 65 -4.71 7.04 -2.84
N THR A 66 -5.60 6.12 -2.50
CA THR A 66 -6.73 6.38 -1.58
C THR A 66 -6.22 6.79 -0.21
N LEU A 67 -5.25 6.08 0.35
CA LEU A 67 -4.63 6.45 1.63
C LEU A 67 -3.96 7.81 1.56
N ARG A 68 -3.21 8.10 0.50
CA ARG A 68 -2.60 9.41 0.26
C ARG A 68 -3.67 10.53 0.25
N ASN A 69 -4.78 10.30 -0.42
CA ASN A 69 -5.86 11.29 -0.49
C ASN A 69 -6.50 11.54 0.87
N ILE A 70 -6.69 10.50 1.68
CA ILE A 70 -7.19 10.61 3.05
C ILE A 70 -6.25 11.45 3.92
N LEU A 71 -4.95 11.23 3.80
CA LEU A 71 -3.94 11.87 4.67
C LEU A 71 -3.55 13.27 4.22
N CYS A 72 -3.53 13.52 2.91
CA CYS A 72 -2.89 14.72 2.35
C CYS A 72 -3.87 15.73 1.75
N LEU A 73 -5.08 15.32 1.37
CA LEU A 73 -6.06 16.24 0.80
C LEU A 73 -6.98 16.80 1.88
N PRO A 74 -7.10 18.14 1.98
CA PRO A 74 -8.01 18.74 2.93
C PRO A 74 -9.47 18.43 2.55
N THR A 75 -10.26 18.08 3.53
CA THR A 75 -11.70 17.88 3.38
C THR A 75 -12.43 19.06 4.04
N GLU A 76 -13.05 19.90 3.25
CA GLU A 76 -13.86 21.01 3.77
C GLU A 76 -15.22 20.53 4.28
N ASP A 77 -15.74 19.47 3.70
CA ASP A 77 -17.03 18.88 4.05
C ASP A 77 -16.86 17.69 5.02
N LYS A 78 -17.22 17.93 6.28
CA LYS A 78 -17.17 16.91 7.35
C LYS A 78 -18.22 15.80 7.19
N THR A 79 -19.16 15.96 6.28
CA THR A 79 -20.25 14.98 6.02
C THR A 79 -19.91 14.04 4.86
N ARG A 80 -18.81 14.31 4.16
CA ARG A 80 -18.37 13.49 3.02
C ARG A 80 -17.99 12.09 3.46
N THR A 81 -18.65 11.09 2.90
CA THR A 81 -18.28 9.70 3.05
C THR A 81 -17.07 9.37 2.16
N LEU A 82 -16.21 8.48 2.64
CA LEU A 82 -15.09 7.98 1.87
C LEU A 82 -15.59 6.91 0.88
N ASP A 83 -15.25 7.05 -0.39
CA ASP A 83 -15.54 6.05 -1.42
C ASP A 83 -14.53 4.88 -1.29
N ILE A 84 -14.70 4.08 -0.26
CA ILE A 84 -13.91 2.88 -0.02
C ILE A 84 -14.80 1.67 -0.26
N ILE A 85 -14.41 0.84 -1.23
CA ILE A 85 -15.14 -0.37 -1.59
C ILE A 85 -14.40 -1.56 -1.01
N PRO A 86 -15.03 -2.33 -0.08
CA PRO A 86 -14.44 -3.54 0.45
C PRO A 86 -14.42 -4.68 -0.60
N PHE A 87 -13.83 -5.79 -0.26
CA PHE A 87 -13.91 -7.01 -1.07
C PHE A 87 -15.37 -7.51 -1.11
N LEU A 88 -15.94 -7.64 -2.30
CA LEU A 88 -17.37 -7.89 -2.48
C LEU A 88 -17.76 -9.36 -2.75
N LEU A 89 -16.79 -10.23 -3.03
CA LEU A 89 -17.05 -11.62 -3.37
C LEU A 89 -17.27 -12.54 -2.17
N ASP A 90 -17.07 -12.01 -0.96
CA ASP A 90 -17.30 -12.71 0.30
C ASP A 90 -18.30 -11.91 1.15
N GLU A 91 -19.32 -12.57 1.69
CA GLU A 91 -20.38 -11.87 2.44
C GLU A 91 -19.87 -11.23 3.74
N GLU A 92 -18.97 -11.89 4.44
CA GLU A 92 -18.42 -11.37 5.70
C GLU A 92 -17.56 -10.12 5.47
N SER A 93 -16.79 -10.08 4.39
CA SER A 93 -15.91 -8.97 4.09
C SER A 93 -16.64 -7.68 3.75
N ARG A 94 -17.87 -7.75 3.26
CA ARG A 94 -18.70 -6.58 2.97
C ARG A 94 -19.01 -5.72 4.20
N THR A 95 -19.04 -6.34 5.36
CA THR A 95 -19.34 -5.69 6.65
C THR A 95 -18.10 -5.41 7.50
N ARG A 96 -16.95 -5.99 7.11
CA ARG A 96 -15.68 -5.73 7.80
C ARG A 96 -15.02 -4.43 7.32
N PRO A 97 -14.26 -3.75 8.18
CA PRO A 97 -13.55 -2.53 7.78
C PRO A 97 -12.43 -2.83 6.77
N THR A 98 -12.19 -1.89 5.88
CA THR A 98 -10.95 -1.83 5.10
C THR A 98 -9.84 -1.31 5.99
N ARG A 99 -8.68 -1.96 5.93
CA ARG A 99 -7.50 -1.58 6.72
C ARG A 99 -6.36 -1.14 5.82
N PHE A 100 -5.79 0.01 6.15
CA PHE A 100 -4.55 0.49 5.59
C PHE A 100 -3.52 0.65 6.70
N GLU A 101 -2.29 0.25 6.45
CA GLU A 101 -1.17 0.41 7.37
C GLU A 101 0.03 0.96 6.60
N LEU A 102 0.64 2.02 7.11
CA LEU A 102 1.77 2.68 6.51
C LEU A 102 2.90 2.81 7.53
N SER A 103 4.08 2.27 7.17
CA SER A 103 5.32 2.48 7.92
C SER A 103 6.22 3.47 7.17
N PHE A 104 6.75 4.47 7.88
CA PHE A 104 7.61 5.50 7.29
C PHE A 104 8.62 6.05 8.30
#